data_a89d88558b6df35c71c81671eafeed8b
#
_entry.id   a89d88558b6df35c71c81671eafeed8b
#
_cell.length_a   1.000
_cell.length_b   1.000
_cell.length_c   1.000
_cell.angle_alpha   90.00
_cell.angle_beta   90.00
_cell.angle_gamma   90.00
#
_symmetry.space_group_name_H-M   'P 1'
#
loop_
_entity.id
_entity.type
_entity.pdbx_description
1 polymer ?
#
loop_
_entity_poly.entity_id
_entity_poly.type
_entity_poly.pdbx_seq_one_letter_code
_entity_poly.pdbx_strand_id
1 'polypeptide(L)'
;LGDVYKRQVMEYASGCELTFFYHPLDYDLSNNGCYHEGSISAKLGLPGIPAAAESIAVTQAIELSKLTNSKLHICRVSCKDSLDIIHHYISKGYNVSYDIAVNQLFFSENSISEYDTNFHVIPPYRSENDMLALINDISSSDNLSLCSDHQPHNNDAKQKPFPESKSGVSCIEILFPLLMSLVDSG
;
A
#
# COMPACT_ATOMS: atom_id res chain seq x y z
N LEU A 1 0.72 -5.73 15.77
CA LEU A 1 0.74 -7.12 16.23
C LEU A 1 2.16 -7.62 16.14
N GLY A 2 2.71 -8.18 17.23
CA GLY A 2 4.03 -8.83 17.21
C GLY A 2 4.02 -10.07 16.30
N ASP A 3 5.18 -10.45 15.79
CA ASP A 3 5.32 -11.51 14.76
C ASP A 3 4.78 -12.86 15.21
N VAL A 4 4.86 -13.16 16.52
CA VAL A 4 4.28 -14.37 17.12
C VAL A 4 2.75 -14.40 16.92
N TYR A 5 2.07 -13.27 17.11
CA TYR A 5 0.62 -13.20 16.93
C TYR A 5 0.22 -13.25 15.44
N LYS A 6 0.99 -12.63 14.55
CA LYS A 6 0.79 -12.76 13.09
C LYS A 6 0.85 -14.22 12.67
N ARG A 7 1.87 -14.93 13.12
CA ARG A 7 2.03 -16.36 12.86
C ARG A 7 0.84 -17.17 13.38
N GLN A 8 0.41 -16.96 14.63
CA GLN A 8 -0.74 -17.67 15.22
C GLN A 8 -2.03 -17.45 14.43
N VAL A 9 -2.31 -16.22 14.03
CA VAL A 9 -3.50 -15.91 13.21
C VAL A 9 -3.42 -16.58 11.84
N MET A 10 -2.25 -16.59 11.21
CA MET A 10 -2.04 -17.28 9.93
C MET A 10 -2.21 -18.79 10.06
N GLU A 11 -1.70 -19.42 11.12
CA GLU A 11 -1.89 -20.86 11.42
C GLU A 11 -3.40 -21.18 11.58
N TYR A 12 -4.13 -20.33 12.29
CA TYR A 12 -5.57 -20.50 12.46
C TYR A 12 -6.32 -20.30 11.12
N ALA A 13 -5.99 -19.27 10.36
CA ALA A 13 -6.59 -19.00 9.04
C ALA A 13 -6.36 -20.16 8.07
N SER A 14 -5.15 -20.73 8.07
CA SER A 14 -4.81 -21.91 7.26
C SER A 14 -5.68 -23.12 7.63
N GLY A 15 -5.87 -23.40 8.94
CA GLY A 15 -6.72 -24.49 9.41
C GLY A 15 -8.21 -24.33 9.04
N CYS A 16 -8.65 -23.11 8.80
CA CYS A 16 -10.02 -22.77 8.36
C CYS A 16 -10.14 -22.54 6.85
N GLU A 17 -9.07 -22.73 6.08
CA GLU A 17 -8.98 -22.44 4.63
C GLU A 17 -9.26 -20.97 4.26
N LEU A 18 -9.08 -20.05 5.21
CA LEU A 18 -9.29 -18.61 5.02
C LEU A 18 -8.06 -17.93 4.43
N THR A 19 -8.30 -16.86 3.67
CA THR A 19 -7.23 -15.98 3.20
C THR A 19 -6.92 -14.94 4.27
N PHE A 20 -5.64 -14.78 4.60
CA PHE A 20 -5.17 -13.74 5.53
C PHE A 20 -4.90 -12.46 4.76
N PHE A 21 -5.69 -11.42 5.03
CA PHE A 21 -5.51 -10.08 4.46
C PHE A 21 -4.56 -9.28 5.35
N TYR A 22 -3.51 -8.72 4.76
CA TYR A 22 -2.48 -8.01 5.50
C TYR A 22 -2.10 -6.70 4.82
N HIS A 23 -2.20 -5.59 5.56
CA HIS A 23 -1.63 -4.31 5.14
C HIS A 23 -0.17 -4.23 5.62
N PRO A 24 0.81 -4.23 4.69
CA PRO A 24 2.22 -4.30 5.03
C PRO A 24 2.74 -2.93 5.46
N LEU A 25 2.98 -2.77 6.74
CA LEU A 25 3.61 -1.59 7.30
C LEU A 25 4.42 -2.00 8.53
N ASP A 26 5.72 -1.75 8.50
CA ASP A 26 6.56 -1.80 9.68
C ASP A 26 6.36 -0.50 10.47
N TYR A 27 5.73 -0.61 11.64
CA TYR A 27 5.36 0.54 12.46
C TYR A 27 6.57 1.23 13.08
N ASP A 28 7.63 0.51 13.40
CA ASP A 28 8.83 1.06 13.99
C ASP A 28 9.59 1.88 12.94
N LEU A 29 9.72 1.37 11.72
CA LEU A 29 10.32 2.09 10.60
C LEU A 29 9.45 3.26 10.11
N SER A 30 8.13 3.12 10.16
CA SER A 30 7.22 4.20 9.75
C SER A 30 7.23 5.40 10.72
N ASN A 31 7.54 5.15 11.99
CA ASN A 31 7.77 6.16 13.04
C ASN A 31 6.74 7.31 13.05
N ASN A 32 5.46 6.98 12.89
CA ASN A 32 4.37 7.96 12.72
C ASN A 32 4.56 8.92 11.55
N GLY A 33 5.27 8.52 10.51
CA GLY A 33 5.42 9.27 9.29
C GLY A 33 4.08 9.50 8.59
N CYS A 34 4.01 10.57 7.80
CA CYS A 34 2.80 10.96 7.09
C CYS A 34 3.03 11.18 5.59
N TYR A 35 4.25 11.07 5.13
CA TYR A 35 4.66 11.36 3.77
C TYR A 35 5.65 10.30 3.28
N HIS A 36 5.91 10.20 1.96
CA HIS A 36 7.02 9.40 1.46
C HIS A 36 8.36 9.97 1.92
N GLU A 37 9.26 9.11 2.42
CA GLU A 37 10.60 9.54 2.82
C GLU A 37 11.45 9.87 1.59
N GLY A 38 11.87 11.13 1.48
CA GLY A 38 12.66 11.58 0.34
C GLY A 38 13.02 13.07 0.43
N SER A 39 13.48 13.61 -0.68
CA SER A 39 13.90 15.00 -0.77
C SER A 39 12.75 15.99 -0.54
N ILE A 40 11.52 15.61 -0.91
CA ILE A 40 10.34 16.47 -0.76
C ILE A 40 9.91 16.53 0.70
N SER A 41 9.77 15.39 1.37
CA SER A 41 9.44 15.35 2.80
C SER A 41 10.47 16.11 3.64
N ALA A 42 11.76 15.97 3.31
CA ALA A 42 12.83 16.71 3.97
C ALA A 42 12.70 18.24 3.77
N LYS A 43 12.38 18.70 2.56
CA LYS A 43 12.13 20.13 2.28
C LYS A 43 10.92 20.69 3.00
N LEU A 44 9.85 19.87 3.12
CA LEU A 44 8.62 20.25 3.80
C LEU A 44 8.70 20.12 5.32
N GLY A 45 9.76 19.47 5.85
CA GLY A 45 9.88 19.17 7.27
C GLY A 45 8.85 18.15 7.75
N LEU A 46 8.34 17.30 6.85
CA LEU A 46 7.36 16.26 7.19
C LEU A 46 8.06 14.94 7.54
N PRO A 47 7.61 14.23 8.58
CA PRO A 47 8.15 12.92 8.90
C PRO A 47 7.84 11.91 7.78
N GLY A 48 8.89 11.27 7.26
CA GLY A 48 8.80 10.34 6.14
C GLY A 48 8.51 8.91 6.55
N ILE A 49 7.89 8.14 5.65
CA ILE A 49 7.72 6.69 5.71
C ILE A 49 8.59 6.09 4.59
N PRO A 50 9.70 5.41 4.92
CA PRO A 50 10.53 4.80 3.90
C PRO A 50 9.81 3.68 3.17
N ALA A 51 10.12 3.45 1.88
CA ALA A 51 9.60 2.31 1.13
C ALA A 51 9.96 0.97 1.80
N ALA A 52 11.11 0.94 2.47
CA ALA A 52 11.57 -0.22 3.24
C ALA A 52 10.58 -0.66 4.34
N ALA A 53 9.79 0.27 4.91
CA ALA A 53 8.77 -0.09 5.91
C ALA A 53 7.68 -1.00 5.32
N GLU A 54 7.41 -0.89 4.02
CA GLU A 54 6.49 -1.76 3.30
C GLU A 54 7.17 -3.05 2.83
N SER A 55 8.30 -2.97 2.14
CA SER A 55 8.97 -4.12 1.53
C SER A 55 9.46 -5.14 2.57
N ILE A 56 9.94 -4.69 3.73
CA ILE A 56 10.30 -5.56 4.86
C ILE A 56 9.05 -6.26 5.40
N ALA A 57 7.95 -5.53 5.61
CA ALA A 57 6.71 -6.10 6.10
C ALA A 57 6.09 -7.10 5.11
N VAL A 58 6.19 -6.84 3.79
CA VAL A 58 5.80 -7.79 2.72
C VAL A 58 6.61 -9.08 2.83
N THR A 59 7.94 -8.96 2.87
CA THR A 59 8.83 -10.13 2.97
C THR A 59 8.51 -10.96 4.20
N GLN A 60 8.34 -10.32 5.35
CA GLN A 60 8.01 -10.99 6.60
C GLN A 60 6.67 -11.73 6.52
N ALA A 61 5.63 -11.09 5.96
CA ALA A 61 4.31 -11.71 5.80
C ALA A 61 4.36 -12.94 4.90
N ILE A 62 5.10 -12.87 3.79
CA ILE A 62 5.25 -14.00 2.87
C ILE A 62 6.02 -15.14 3.53
N GLU A 63 7.12 -14.87 4.25
CA GLU A 63 7.85 -15.91 4.95
C GLU A 63 7.00 -16.59 6.05
N LEU A 64 6.16 -15.84 6.76
CA LEU A 64 5.22 -16.42 7.72
C LEU A 64 4.13 -17.22 7.00
N SER A 65 3.61 -16.79 5.86
CA SER A 65 2.61 -17.56 5.11
C SER A 65 3.17 -18.88 4.59
N LYS A 66 4.43 -18.91 4.17
CA LYS A 66 5.14 -20.14 3.82
C LYS A 66 5.22 -21.11 4.99
N LEU A 67 5.62 -20.62 6.16
CA LEU A 67 5.75 -21.42 7.39
C LEU A 67 4.42 -22.02 7.81
N THR A 68 3.32 -21.29 7.65
CA THR A 68 1.97 -21.68 8.10
C THR A 68 1.12 -22.33 7.01
N ASN A 69 1.63 -22.38 5.78
CA ASN A 69 0.89 -22.82 4.59
C ASN A 69 -0.46 -22.07 4.42
N SER A 70 -0.48 -20.77 4.73
CA SER A 70 -1.67 -19.94 4.66
C SER A 70 -1.77 -19.22 3.30
N LYS A 71 -3.00 -18.95 2.84
CA LYS A 71 -3.27 -18.05 1.71
C LYS A 71 -3.06 -16.64 2.19
N LEU A 72 -2.27 -15.85 1.46
CA LEU A 72 -1.95 -14.46 1.81
C LEU A 72 -2.45 -13.50 0.74
N HIS A 73 -3.15 -12.44 1.17
CA HIS A 73 -3.46 -11.28 0.35
C HIS A 73 -2.80 -10.03 0.95
N ILE A 74 -1.94 -9.38 0.17
CA ILE A 74 -1.21 -8.19 0.58
C ILE A 74 -1.99 -6.96 0.11
N CYS A 75 -2.48 -6.16 1.06
CA CYS A 75 -3.34 -5.02 0.77
C CYS A 75 -2.54 -3.75 0.50
N ARG A 76 -2.94 -3.01 -0.55
CA ARG A 76 -2.46 -1.64 -0.82
C ARG A 76 -0.94 -1.55 -1.01
N VAL A 77 -0.42 -2.37 -1.91
CA VAL A 77 0.99 -2.27 -2.32
C VAL A 77 1.22 -0.91 -2.98
N SER A 78 2.29 -0.22 -2.60
CA SER A 78 2.56 1.14 -3.05
C SER A 78 3.96 1.36 -3.65
N CYS A 79 4.90 0.44 -3.50
CA CYS A 79 6.25 0.61 -4.01
C CYS A 79 6.73 -0.55 -4.89
N LYS A 80 7.61 -0.23 -5.82
CA LYS A 80 8.20 -1.17 -6.77
C LYS A 80 8.91 -2.34 -6.08
N ASP A 81 9.68 -2.07 -5.03
CA ASP A 81 10.42 -3.11 -4.31
C ASP A 81 9.48 -4.18 -3.74
N SER A 82 8.29 -3.77 -3.27
CA SER A 82 7.26 -4.71 -2.80
C SER A 82 6.72 -5.57 -3.94
N LEU A 83 6.48 -4.99 -5.13
CA LEU A 83 6.05 -5.75 -6.31
C LEU A 83 7.11 -6.79 -6.72
N ASP A 84 8.38 -6.39 -6.80
CA ASP A 84 9.49 -7.26 -7.17
C ASP A 84 9.58 -8.47 -6.20
N ILE A 85 9.41 -8.25 -4.90
CA ILE A 85 9.36 -9.30 -3.88
C ILE A 85 8.16 -10.21 -4.11
N ILE A 86 6.96 -9.67 -4.28
CA ILE A 86 5.73 -10.45 -4.47
C ILE A 86 5.84 -11.33 -5.71
N HIS A 87 6.26 -10.77 -6.85
CA HIS A 87 6.44 -11.51 -8.10
C HIS A 87 7.47 -12.63 -7.98
N HIS A 88 8.58 -12.38 -7.27
CA HIS A 88 9.57 -13.40 -7.01
C HIS A 88 8.98 -14.61 -6.27
N TYR A 89 8.10 -14.40 -5.29
CA TYR A 89 7.46 -15.50 -4.57
C TYR A 89 6.34 -16.17 -5.36
N ILE A 90 5.54 -15.41 -6.10
CA ILE A 90 4.53 -15.96 -7.02
C ILE A 90 5.20 -16.87 -8.07
N SER A 91 6.31 -16.45 -8.66
CA SER A 91 7.07 -17.27 -9.63
C SER A 91 7.59 -18.58 -9.06
N LYS A 92 7.74 -18.67 -7.74
CA LYS A 92 8.10 -19.91 -7.01
C LYS A 92 6.89 -20.76 -6.62
N GLY A 93 5.68 -20.38 -7.02
CA GLY A 93 4.45 -21.12 -6.78
C GLY A 93 3.81 -20.88 -5.40
N TYR A 94 4.18 -19.80 -4.71
CA TYR A 94 3.51 -19.44 -3.45
C TYR A 94 2.16 -18.78 -3.71
N ASN A 95 1.16 -19.11 -2.87
CA ASN A 95 -0.20 -18.59 -2.98
C ASN A 95 -0.31 -17.20 -2.36
N VAL A 96 0.15 -16.20 -3.10
CA VAL A 96 0.13 -14.79 -2.71
C VAL A 96 -0.66 -14.02 -3.75
N SER A 97 -1.61 -13.21 -3.31
CA SER A 97 -2.30 -12.20 -4.12
C SER A 97 -2.12 -10.82 -3.48
N TYR A 98 -2.41 -9.76 -4.20
CA TYR A 98 -2.24 -8.40 -3.70
C TYR A 98 -3.21 -7.44 -4.34
N ASP A 99 -3.37 -6.27 -3.73
CA ASP A 99 -4.12 -5.18 -4.32
C ASP A 99 -3.31 -3.87 -4.35
N ILE A 100 -3.70 -3.00 -5.28
CA ILE A 100 -3.20 -1.64 -5.44
C ILE A 100 -4.40 -0.69 -5.31
N ALA A 101 -4.24 0.37 -4.51
CA ALA A 101 -5.25 1.40 -4.41
C ALA A 101 -5.25 2.28 -5.68
N VAL A 102 -6.43 2.54 -6.25
CA VAL A 102 -6.56 3.26 -7.53
C VAL A 102 -5.90 4.65 -7.50
N ASN A 103 -5.94 5.34 -6.37
CA ASN A 103 -5.33 6.66 -6.22
C ASN A 103 -3.80 6.63 -6.34
N GLN A 104 -3.14 5.52 -6.00
CA GLN A 104 -1.69 5.32 -6.16
C GLN A 104 -1.25 5.25 -7.64
N LEU A 105 -2.18 5.04 -8.55
CA LEU A 105 -1.91 4.98 -10.00
C LEU A 105 -1.92 6.37 -10.65
N PHE A 106 -2.43 7.39 -9.96
CA PHE A 106 -2.61 8.74 -10.51
C PHE A 106 -1.79 9.80 -9.81
N PHE A 107 -1.33 9.53 -8.59
CA PHE A 107 -0.60 10.49 -7.78
C PHE A 107 0.73 9.92 -7.31
N SER A 108 1.76 10.76 -7.39
CA SER A 108 3.08 10.53 -6.79
C SER A 108 3.35 11.57 -5.71
N GLU A 109 4.49 11.46 -5.02
CA GLU A 109 4.92 12.46 -4.05
C GLU A 109 5.02 13.88 -4.66
N ASN A 110 5.26 13.99 -5.98
CA ASN A 110 5.31 15.27 -6.70
C ASN A 110 3.94 15.92 -6.90
N SER A 111 2.86 15.15 -6.78
CA SER A 111 1.49 15.66 -6.99
C SER A 111 0.97 16.48 -5.81
N ILE A 112 1.65 16.39 -4.66
CA ILE A 112 1.21 17.02 -3.43
C ILE A 112 1.73 18.46 -3.40
N SER A 113 0.82 19.43 -3.41
CA SER A 113 1.16 20.84 -3.24
C SER A 113 0.89 21.31 -1.80
N GLU A 114 1.84 22.05 -1.22
CA GLU A 114 1.66 22.91 -0.06
C GLU A 114 0.85 22.34 1.13
N TYR A 115 1.19 21.16 1.64
CA TYR A 115 0.53 20.58 2.83
C TYR A 115 -0.98 20.29 2.67
N ASP A 116 -1.45 20.07 1.43
CA ASP A 116 -2.86 19.70 1.20
C ASP A 116 -3.17 18.34 1.86
N THR A 117 -3.92 18.41 2.93
CA THR A 117 -4.28 17.24 3.76
C THR A 117 -5.17 16.22 3.05
N ASN A 118 -5.76 16.55 1.91
CA ASN A 118 -6.48 15.60 1.07
C ASN A 118 -5.55 14.53 0.49
N PHE A 119 -4.25 14.84 0.36
CA PHE A 119 -3.22 13.89 -0.07
C PHE A 119 -2.59 13.09 1.09
N HIS A 120 -3.04 13.29 2.32
CA HIS A 120 -2.58 12.47 3.44
C HIS A 120 -3.26 11.10 3.40
N VAL A 121 -2.56 10.10 2.91
CA VAL A 121 -2.98 8.68 2.79
C VAL A 121 -1.91 7.74 3.36
N ILE A 122 -2.30 6.54 3.72
CA ILE A 122 -1.40 5.46 4.16
C ILE A 122 -1.78 4.17 3.39
N PRO A 123 -0.85 3.63 2.59
CA PRO A 123 0.53 4.07 2.33
C PRO A 123 0.58 5.44 1.65
N PRO A 124 1.67 6.22 1.86
CA PRO A 124 1.82 7.53 1.23
C PRO A 124 2.00 7.38 -0.28
N TYR A 125 1.67 8.43 -1.05
CA TYR A 125 2.04 8.49 -2.45
C TYR A 125 3.56 8.45 -2.58
N ARG A 126 4.05 7.48 -3.35
CA ARG A 126 5.47 7.18 -3.50
C ARG A 126 6.10 7.98 -4.64
N SER A 127 7.32 7.64 -5.01
CA SER A 127 8.02 8.23 -6.14
C SER A 127 7.28 8.00 -7.46
N GLU A 128 7.57 8.80 -8.46
CA GLU A 128 7.04 8.60 -9.82
C GLU A 128 7.44 7.25 -10.40
N ASN A 129 8.64 6.76 -10.09
CA ASN A 129 9.10 5.43 -10.50
C ASN A 129 8.25 4.31 -9.88
N ASP A 130 7.85 4.45 -8.62
CA ASP A 130 6.94 3.50 -7.97
C ASP A 130 5.57 3.53 -8.64
N MET A 131 5.00 4.72 -8.85
CA MET A 131 3.71 4.89 -9.52
C MET A 131 3.72 4.23 -10.91
N LEU A 132 4.74 4.48 -11.72
CA LEU A 132 4.88 3.86 -13.05
C LEU A 132 5.02 2.33 -12.97
N ALA A 133 5.73 1.81 -11.95
CA ALA A 133 5.82 0.38 -11.73
C ALA A 133 4.46 -0.25 -11.41
N LEU A 134 3.65 0.41 -10.57
CA LEU A 134 2.28 -0.03 -10.27
C LEU A 134 1.39 -0.05 -11.53
N ILE A 135 1.45 0.98 -12.36
CA ILE A 135 0.67 1.06 -13.61
C ILE A 135 1.05 -0.08 -14.56
N ASN A 136 2.35 -0.31 -14.76
CA ASN A 136 2.83 -1.37 -15.64
C ASN A 136 2.44 -2.77 -15.16
N ASP A 137 2.25 -2.92 -13.86
CA ASP A 137 1.90 -4.20 -13.25
C ASP A 137 0.45 -4.62 -13.51
N ILE A 138 -0.46 -3.66 -13.75
CA ILE A 138 -1.89 -3.93 -13.99
C ILE A 138 -2.11 -4.93 -15.13
N SER A 139 -1.31 -4.83 -16.19
CA SER A 139 -1.43 -5.70 -17.37
C SER A 139 -0.60 -6.98 -17.29
N SER A 140 0.24 -7.13 -16.28
CA SER A 140 1.25 -8.20 -16.20
C SER A 140 0.96 -9.29 -15.18
N SER A 141 -0.01 -9.10 -14.27
CA SER A 141 -0.23 -10.02 -13.16
C SER A 141 -1.69 -10.45 -13.00
N ASP A 142 -1.91 -11.78 -13.03
CA ASP A 142 -3.21 -12.39 -12.73
C ASP A 142 -3.53 -12.43 -11.20
N ASN A 143 -2.56 -12.13 -10.36
CA ASN A 143 -2.69 -12.15 -8.91
C ASN A 143 -3.03 -10.78 -8.30
N LEU A 144 -3.16 -9.76 -9.16
CA LEU A 144 -3.46 -8.38 -8.81
C LEU A 144 -4.97 -8.14 -8.76
N SER A 145 -5.41 -7.37 -7.79
CA SER A 145 -6.71 -6.71 -7.77
C SER A 145 -6.55 -5.20 -7.55
N LEU A 146 -7.56 -4.42 -7.93
CA LEU A 146 -7.57 -2.97 -7.70
C LEU A 146 -8.63 -2.64 -6.67
N CYS A 147 -8.28 -1.80 -5.70
CA CYS A 147 -9.19 -1.38 -4.64
C CYS A 147 -9.37 0.14 -4.64
N SER A 148 -10.47 0.61 -4.03
CA SER A 148 -10.73 2.04 -3.87
C SER A 148 -9.93 2.66 -2.74
N ASP A 149 -9.54 1.88 -1.76
CA ASP A 149 -9.04 2.34 -0.45
C ASP A 149 -9.87 3.51 0.10
N HIS A 150 -11.20 3.34 0.08
CA HIS A 150 -12.15 4.38 0.45
C HIS A 150 -12.15 4.63 1.96
N GLN A 151 -11.53 5.72 2.38
CA GLN A 151 -11.41 6.13 3.78
C GLN A 151 -11.85 7.60 3.92
N PRO A 152 -13.17 7.89 3.85
CA PRO A 152 -13.68 9.26 3.93
C PRO A 152 -13.57 9.81 5.35
N HIS A 153 -13.27 11.09 5.44
CA HIS A 153 -13.25 11.85 6.69
C HIS A 153 -14.09 13.13 6.57
N ASN A 154 -14.58 13.63 7.70
CA ASN A 154 -15.22 14.94 7.76
C ASN A 154 -14.18 16.07 7.59
N ASN A 155 -14.67 17.28 7.28
CA ASN A 155 -13.80 18.42 7.06
C ASN A 155 -12.89 18.74 8.26
N ASP A 156 -13.40 18.62 9.49
CA ASP A 156 -12.62 18.92 10.71
C ASP A 156 -11.39 18.03 10.84
N ALA A 157 -11.49 16.78 10.41
CA ALA A 157 -10.37 15.84 10.44
C ALA A 157 -9.27 16.21 9.42
N LYS A 158 -9.63 16.93 8.36
CA LYS A 158 -8.73 17.39 7.30
C LYS A 158 -8.23 18.83 7.48
N GLN A 159 -8.82 19.64 8.37
CA GLN A 159 -8.40 21.03 8.63
C GLN A 159 -7.23 21.16 9.62
N LYS A 160 -6.65 20.07 10.05
CA LYS A 160 -5.48 20.06 10.93
C LYS A 160 -4.19 20.21 10.13
N PRO A 161 -3.05 20.55 10.77
CA PRO A 161 -1.74 20.45 10.13
C PRO A 161 -1.53 19.08 9.52
N PHE A 162 -0.81 18.98 8.39
CA PHE A 162 -0.67 17.76 7.61
C PHE A 162 -0.34 16.50 8.46
N PRO A 163 0.65 16.51 9.39
CA PRO A 163 0.95 15.33 10.21
C PRO A 163 -0.14 14.95 11.22
N GLU A 164 -1.00 15.91 11.61
CA GLU A 164 -2.07 15.71 12.58
C GLU A 164 -3.43 15.40 11.93
N SER A 165 -3.53 15.58 10.62
CA SER A 165 -4.74 15.28 9.87
C SER A 165 -4.97 13.77 9.80
N LYS A 166 -6.20 13.35 9.63
CA LYS A 166 -6.50 11.92 9.45
C LYS A 166 -6.11 11.48 8.04
N SER A 167 -5.33 10.40 7.96
CA SER A 167 -5.02 9.75 6.68
C SER A 167 -6.26 9.10 6.07
N GLY A 168 -6.39 9.20 4.75
CA GLY A 168 -7.48 8.60 3.98
C GLY A 168 -8.13 9.56 3.00
N VAL A 169 -8.75 9.02 1.98
CA VAL A 169 -9.38 9.76 0.88
C VAL A 169 -10.70 9.10 0.45
N SER A 170 -11.63 9.90 -0.07
CA SER A 170 -12.89 9.38 -0.63
C SER A 170 -12.69 9.00 -2.09
N CYS A 171 -12.63 7.70 -2.39
CA CYS A 171 -12.30 7.18 -3.73
C CYS A 171 -13.34 6.24 -4.33
N ILE A 172 -14.39 5.81 -3.60
CA ILE A 172 -15.29 4.77 -4.10
C ILE A 172 -16.04 5.21 -5.37
N GLU A 173 -16.46 6.47 -5.45
CA GLU A 173 -17.21 7.01 -6.59
C GLU A 173 -16.34 7.19 -7.83
N ILE A 174 -15.03 7.39 -7.64
CA ILE A 174 -14.09 7.63 -8.75
C ILE A 174 -13.30 6.39 -9.16
N LEU A 175 -13.43 5.26 -8.46
CA LEU A 175 -12.72 4.02 -8.77
C LEU A 175 -12.92 3.62 -10.24
N PHE A 176 -14.16 3.44 -10.66
CA PHE A 176 -14.48 2.98 -12.01
C PHE A 176 -14.11 4.02 -13.09
N PRO A 177 -14.46 5.31 -12.98
CA PRO A 177 -14.02 6.32 -13.94
C PRO A 177 -12.50 6.41 -14.10
N LEU A 178 -11.73 6.32 -13.01
CA LEU A 178 -10.27 6.34 -13.08
C LEU A 178 -9.72 5.11 -13.80
N LEU A 179 -10.24 3.92 -13.52
CA LEU A 179 -9.81 2.71 -14.21
C LEU A 179 -10.13 2.77 -15.72
N MET A 180 -11.30 3.29 -16.09
CA MET A 180 -11.64 3.48 -17.52
C MET A 180 -10.67 4.46 -18.20
N SER A 181 -10.24 5.51 -17.52
CA SER A 181 -9.26 6.46 -18.09
C SER A 181 -7.88 5.81 -18.35
N LEU A 182 -7.49 4.82 -17.54
CA LEU A 182 -6.26 4.04 -17.80
C LEU A 182 -6.42 3.15 -19.04
N VAL A 183 -7.58 2.51 -19.20
CA VAL A 183 -7.87 1.69 -20.40
C VAL A 183 -7.85 2.55 -21.66
N ASP A 184 -8.44 3.75 -21.62
CA ASP A 184 -8.50 4.66 -22.76
C ASP A 184 -7.12 5.26 -23.13
N SER A 185 -6.20 5.31 -22.19
CA SER A 185 -4.84 5.82 -22.42
C SER A 185 -3.86 4.79 -22.99
N GLY A 186 -4.25 3.52 -23.07
CA GLY A 186 -3.44 2.40 -23.63
C GLY A 186 -2.57 1.76 -22.59
#